data_71cb11f28b8922b90c8673d0d8613ca8
#
_entry.id   71cb11f28b8922b90c8673d0d8613ca8
#
_cell.length_a   1.000
_cell.length_b   1.000
_cell.length_c   1.000
_cell.angle_alpha   90.00
_cell.angle_beta   90.00
_cell.angle_gamma   90.00
#
_symmetry.space_group_name_H-M   'P 1'
#
loop_
_entity.id
_entity.type
_entity.pdbx_description
1 polymer ?
#
loop_
_entity_poly.entity_id
_entity_poly.type
_entity_poly.pdbx_seq_one_letter_code
_entity_poly.pdbx_strand_id
1 'polypeptide(L)'
;MTYAYKVVYNLNLKLPPNKRDLFAEILNPNYYCEEHKDAALELWKRIALSECIEYLQLNFSKVKFTFSPGEKTYTTFEILLEDFSVSQIYGIIWKAVSDAYRRYLEENITKKHAANSVIGSCERYAERAKINNWDMTKYSRAKELPQSALSLLFFNKVLRIGEKGFNVPPSITEL
;
A
#
# COMPACT_ATOMS: atom_id res chain seq x y z
N MET A 1 -9.32 15.78 20.01
CA MET A 1 -7.94 16.28 19.85
C MET A 1 -7.03 15.08 19.74
N THR A 2 -6.53 14.80 18.55
CA THR A 2 -5.60 13.68 18.33
C THR A 2 -4.19 14.24 18.41
N TYR A 3 -3.47 13.86 19.45
CA TYR A 3 -2.07 14.24 19.59
C TYR A 3 -1.24 13.47 18.57
N ALA A 4 -0.72 14.16 17.57
CA ALA A 4 0.32 13.60 16.72
C ALA A 4 1.60 13.47 17.56
N TYR A 5 1.92 12.26 17.99
CA TYR A 5 3.18 11.98 18.65
C TYR A 5 4.30 12.18 17.63
N LYS A 6 5.12 13.19 17.85
CA LYS A 6 6.36 13.38 17.10
C LYS A 6 7.33 12.29 17.55
N VAL A 7 7.37 11.17 16.84
CA VAL A 7 8.34 10.11 17.13
C VAL A 7 9.70 10.59 16.65
N VAL A 8 10.59 10.89 17.59
CA VAL A 8 11.99 11.18 17.29
C VAL A 8 12.75 9.85 17.36
N TYR A 9 13.14 9.34 16.20
CA TYR A 9 14.01 8.17 16.13
C TYR A 9 15.44 8.59 16.40
N ASN A 10 15.98 8.17 17.52
CA ASN A 10 17.41 8.23 17.77
C ASN A 10 18.04 6.92 17.29
N LEU A 11 18.97 7.03 16.37
CA LEU A 11 19.80 5.88 15.99
C LEU A 11 20.68 5.49 17.18
N ASN A 12 20.39 4.32 17.75
CA ASN A 12 21.16 3.76 18.87
C ASN A 12 22.48 3.11 18.38
N LEU A 13 23.20 3.85 17.52
CA LEU A 13 24.53 3.46 17.05
C LEU A 13 25.56 4.38 17.70
N LYS A 14 26.39 3.82 18.57
CA LYS A 14 27.60 4.49 19.06
C LYS A 14 28.62 4.53 17.92
N LEU A 15 28.51 5.52 17.04
CA LEU A 15 29.51 5.74 16.01
C LEU A 15 30.72 6.48 16.58
N PRO A 16 31.95 6.05 16.21
CA PRO A 16 33.16 6.81 16.52
C PRO A 16 33.05 8.23 15.92
N PRO A 17 33.66 9.25 16.57
CA PRO A 17 33.54 10.65 16.16
C PRO A 17 33.94 10.95 14.72
N ASN A 18 34.80 10.12 14.13
CA ASN A 18 35.31 10.23 12.76
C ASN A 18 34.42 9.54 11.70
N LYS A 19 33.27 8.99 12.08
CA LYS A 19 32.33 8.31 11.16
C LYS A 19 30.99 9.04 10.98
N ARG A 20 30.92 10.33 11.31
CA ARG A 20 29.74 11.15 10.95
C ARG A 20 29.47 11.16 9.45
N ASP A 21 30.52 11.09 8.64
CA ASP A 21 30.43 11.02 7.20
C ASP A 21 29.86 9.68 6.71
N LEU A 22 30.05 8.59 7.44
CA LEU A 22 29.42 7.29 7.13
C LEU A 22 27.89 7.34 7.17
N PHE A 23 27.32 8.21 8.02
CA PHE A 23 25.87 8.43 8.05
C PHE A 23 25.39 9.23 6.84
N ALA A 24 26.15 10.26 6.48
CA ALA A 24 25.89 10.98 5.26
C ALA A 24 26.00 10.06 4.03
N GLU A 25 26.94 9.12 4.06
CA GLU A 25 27.12 8.10 3.04
C GLU A 25 25.97 7.06 3.07
N ILE A 26 25.65 6.44 4.20
CA ILE A 26 24.56 5.46 4.34
C ILE A 26 23.18 6.07 3.99
N LEU A 27 22.99 7.36 4.28
CA LEU A 27 21.79 8.09 3.90
C LEU A 27 21.92 8.75 2.52
N ASN A 28 23.10 8.62 1.88
CA ASN A 28 23.29 9.11 0.52
C ASN A 28 22.65 8.13 -0.46
N PRO A 29 21.68 8.58 -1.25
CA PRO A 29 21.00 7.72 -2.23
C PRO A 29 21.90 7.18 -3.34
N ASN A 30 23.18 7.56 -3.41
CA ASN A 30 24.17 6.98 -4.30
C ASN A 30 24.62 5.57 -3.86
N TYR A 31 24.19 5.08 -2.69
CA TYR A 31 24.41 3.69 -2.24
C TYR A 31 23.44 2.68 -2.86
N TYR A 32 22.39 3.14 -3.54
CA TYR A 32 21.52 2.24 -4.28
C TYR A 32 22.21 1.84 -5.58
N CYS A 33 22.62 0.58 -5.66
CA CYS A 33 23.27 0.00 -6.84
C CYS A 33 22.44 -1.17 -7.39
N GLU A 34 22.79 -1.64 -8.59
CA GLU A 34 22.15 -2.77 -9.28
C GLU A 34 22.00 -4.01 -8.38
N GLU A 35 22.99 -4.28 -7.52
CA GLU A 35 22.99 -5.41 -6.59
C GLU A 35 21.85 -5.37 -5.56
N HIS A 36 21.24 -4.18 -5.31
CA HIS A 36 20.16 -4.01 -4.35
C HIS A 36 18.76 -3.99 -4.96
N LYS A 37 18.64 -4.13 -6.28
CA LYS A 37 17.35 -4.02 -6.97
C LYS A 37 16.32 -5.03 -6.49
N ASP A 38 16.72 -6.28 -6.30
CA ASP A 38 15.78 -7.32 -5.83
C ASP A 38 15.29 -7.02 -4.40
N ALA A 39 16.20 -6.62 -3.51
CA ALA A 39 15.82 -6.24 -2.14
C ALA A 39 14.95 -4.98 -2.11
N ALA A 40 15.20 -4.04 -3.01
CA ALA A 40 14.40 -2.83 -3.15
C ALA A 40 13.01 -3.14 -3.71
N LEU A 41 12.89 -4.02 -4.71
CA LEU A 41 11.61 -4.47 -5.23
C LEU A 41 10.79 -5.18 -4.15
N GLU A 42 11.43 -6.05 -3.38
CA GLU A 42 10.76 -6.74 -2.27
C GLU A 42 10.25 -5.74 -1.22
N LEU A 43 11.06 -4.76 -0.83
CA LEU A 43 10.63 -3.72 0.10
C LEU A 43 9.50 -2.86 -0.49
N TRP A 44 9.55 -2.52 -1.78
CA TRP A 44 8.48 -1.82 -2.47
C TRP A 44 7.17 -2.61 -2.39
N LYS A 45 7.19 -3.89 -2.75
CA LYS A 45 6.01 -4.78 -2.67
C LYS A 45 5.43 -4.82 -1.25
N ARG A 46 6.27 -4.92 -0.24
CA ARG A 46 5.82 -4.93 1.17
C ARG A 46 5.20 -3.61 1.60
N ILE A 47 5.76 -2.47 1.21
CA ILE A 47 5.18 -1.15 1.47
C ILE A 47 3.83 -1.02 0.75
N ALA A 48 3.77 -1.36 -0.53
CA ALA A 48 2.57 -1.31 -1.34
C ALA A 48 1.44 -2.18 -0.77
N LEU A 49 1.77 -3.42 -0.37
CA LEU A 49 0.84 -4.33 0.29
C LEU A 49 0.28 -3.74 1.60
N SER A 50 1.16 -3.19 2.44
CA SER A 50 0.74 -2.56 3.70
C SER A 50 -0.21 -1.39 3.46
N GLU A 51 0.08 -0.52 2.48
CA GLU A 51 -0.79 0.60 2.12
C GLU A 51 -2.17 0.10 1.62
N CYS A 52 -2.23 -0.98 0.84
CA CYS A 52 -3.50 -1.58 0.41
C CYS A 52 -4.32 -2.12 1.60
N ILE A 53 -3.66 -2.82 2.53
CA ILE A 53 -4.33 -3.37 3.73
C ILE A 53 -4.85 -2.26 4.64
N GLU A 54 -4.05 -1.20 4.88
CA GLU A 54 -4.48 -0.04 5.67
C GLU A 54 -5.69 0.65 5.03
N TYR A 55 -5.68 0.82 3.71
CA TYR A 55 -6.80 1.43 2.99
C TYR A 55 -8.07 0.56 3.03
N LEU A 56 -7.92 -0.76 2.93
CA LEU A 56 -9.03 -1.70 3.13
C LEU A 56 -9.64 -1.55 4.52
N GLN A 57 -8.82 -1.55 5.56
CA GLN A 57 -9.27 -1.40 6.95
C GLN A 57 -9.96 -0.05 7.18
N LEU A 58 -9.43 1.04 6.60
CA LEU A 58 -10.07 2.35 6.65
C LEU A 58 -11.47 2.31 6.03
N ASN A 59 -11.63 1.69 4.85
CA ASN A 59 -12.94 1.61 4.20
C ASN A 59 -13.93 0.74 4.98
N PHE A 60 -13.49 -0.37 5.56
CA PHE A 60 -14.32 -1.17 6.46
C PHE A 60 -14.76 -0.38 7.70
N SER A 61 -13.86 0.41 8.30
CA SER A 61 -14.21 1.24 9.45
C SER A 61 -15.28 2.28 9.12
N LYS A 62 -15.21 2.89 7.93
CA LYS A 62 -16.20 3.87 7.45
C LYS A 62 -17.60 3.29 7.32
N VAL A 63 -17.73 2.02 6.92
CA VAL A 63 -19.03 1.31 6.82
C VAL A 63 -19.37 0.51 8.07
N LYS A 64 -18.55 0.62 9.12
CA LYS A 64 -18.73 -0.09 10.41
C LYS A 64 -18.82 -1.62 10.25
N PHE A 65 -18.03 -2.17 9.35
CA PHE A 65 -17.82 -3.61 9.22
C PHE A 65 -16.61 -4.03 10.07
N THR A 66 -16.74 -5.16 10.74
CA THR A 66 -15.62 -5.80 11.46
C THR A 66 -14.95 -6.78 10.50
N PHE A 67 -13.65 -6.62 10.30
CA PHE A 67 -12.86 -7.48 9.43
C PHE A 67 -11.42 -7.57 9.95
N SER A 68 -10.88 -8.78 9.94
CA SER A 68 -9.46 -9.02 10.21
C SER A 68 -8.84 -9.63 8.94
N PRO A 69 -7.82 -8.99 8.37
CA PRO A 69 -7.10 -9.55 7.22
C PRO A 69 -6.53 -10.92 7.56
N GLY A 70 -6.85 -11.94 6.77
CA GLY A 70 -6.28 -13.28 6.84
C GLY A 70 -5.36 -13.54 5.65
N GLU A 71 -4.76 -14.72 5.59
CA GLU A 71 -3.83 -15.14 4.53
C GLU A 71 -4.38 -14.86 3.13
N LYS A 72 -5.63 -15.24 2.86
CA LYS A 72 -6.27 -14.95 1.55
C LYS A 72 -6.25 -13.46 1.21
N THR A 73 -6.40 -12.57 2.18
CA THR A 73 -6.39 -11.12 1.93
C THR A 73 -5.03 -10.65 1.43
N TYR A 74 -3.96 -11.10 2.10
CA TYR A 74 -2.59 -10.75 1.72
C TYR A 74 -2.26 -11.31 0.34
N THR A 75 -2.47 -12.60 0.12
CA THR A 75 -2.23 -13.25 -1.18
C THR A 75 -2.99 -12.57 -2.32
N THR A 76 -4.27 -12.21 -2.10
CA THR A 76 -5.04 -11.50 -3.12
C THR A 76 -4.38 -10.17 -3.49
N PHE A 77 -3.98 -9.35 -2.53
CA PHE A 77 -3.36 -8.06 -2.84
C PHE A 77 -1.93 -8.20 -3.39
N GLU A 78 -1.17 -9.21 -3.00
CA GLU A 78 0.11 -9.53 -3.63
C GLU A 78 -0.05 -9.80 -5.12
N ILE A 79 -1.03 -10.64 -5.49
CA ILE A 79 -1.35 -10.93 -6.90
C ILE A 79 -1.82 -9.66 -7.64
N LEU A 80 -2.67 -8.85 -7.01
CA LEU A 80 -3.14 -7.60 -7.64
C LEU A 80 -2.01 -6.60 -7.89
N LEU A 81 -1.01 -6.55 -7.01
CA LEU A 81 0.15 -5.67 -7.15
C LEU A 81 1.10 -6.07 -8.29
N GLU A 82 0.96 -7.25 -8.87
CA GLU A 82 1.70 -7.63 -10.07
C GLU A 82 1.26 -6.81 -11.30
N ASP A 83 -0.03 -6.43 -11.35
CA ASP A 83 -0.63 -5.78 -12.51
C ASP A 83 -1.10 -4.34 -12.23
N PHE A 84 -1.43 -4.01 -10.99
CA PHE A 84 -2.03 -2.75 -10.60
C PHE A 84 -1.18 -1.98 -9.59
N SER A 85 -1.15 -0.67 -9.74
CA SER A 85 -0.56 0.23 -8.74
C SER A 85 -1.43 0.30 -7.48
N VAL A 86 -0.85 0.74 -6.37
CA VAL A 86 -1.58 0.98 -5.11
C VAL A 86 -2.76 1.93 -5.34
N SER A 87 -2.55 2.99 -6.12
CA SER A 87 -3.59 3.98 -6.45
C SER A 87 -4.78 3.38 -7.23
N GLN A 88 -4.54 2.40 -8.09
CA GLN A 88 -5.60 1.67 -8.80
C GLN A 88 -6.30 0.66 -7.88
N ILE A 89 -5.54 -0.05 -7.05
CA ILE A 89 -6.09 -0.99 -6.06
C ILE A 89 -6.97 -0.26 -5.05
N TYR A 90 -6.67 0.98 -4.69
CA TYR A 90 -7.55 1.81 -3.88
C TYR A 90 -8.95 1.96 -4.51
N GLY A 91 -9.01 2.18 -5.82
CA GLY A 91 -10.29 2.21 -6.56
C GLY A 91 -11.04 0.88 -6.50
N ILE A 92 -10.33 -0.24 -6.66
CA ILE A 92 -10.88 -1.61 -6.56
C ILE A 92 -11.46 -1.84 -5.16
N ILE A 93 -10.69 -1.52 -4.11
CA ILE A 93 -11.13 -1.67 -2.70
C ILE A 93 -12.37 -0.82 -2.44
N TRP A 94 -12.34 0.46 -2.81
CA TRP A 94 -13.45 1.37 -2.61
C TRP A 94 -14.73 0.84 -3.25
N LYS A 95 -14.63 0.39 -4.51
CA LYS A 95 -15.75 -0.19 -5.26
C LYS A 95 -16.29 -1.45 -4.59
N ALA A 96 -15.41 -2.38 -4.22
CA ALA A 96 -15.78 -3.64 -3.61
C ALA A 96 -16.47 -3.46 -2.24
N VAL A 97 -15.95 -2.54 -1.40
CA VAL A 97 -16.55 -2.22 -0.10
C VAL A 97 -17.89 -1.52 -0.28
N SER A 98 -17.98 -0.55 -1.21
CA SER A 98 -19.23 0.16 -1.50
C SER A 98 -20.33 -0.78 -1.98
N ASP A 99 -20.01 -1.71 -2.89
CA ASP A 99 -20.97 -2.71 -3.38
C ASP A 99 -21.39 -3.69 -2.28
N ALA A 100 -20.47 -4.12 -1.43
CA ALA A 100 -20.79 -4.98 -0.29
C ALA A 100 -21.68 -4.28 0.74
N TYR A 101 -21.42 -2.99 1.00
CA TYR A 101 -22.26 -2.19 1.90
C TYR A 101 -23.67 -1.97 1.33
N ARG A 102 -23.78 -1.66 0.03
CA ARG A 102 -25.08 -1.54 -0.65
C ARG A 102 -25.87 -2.85 -0.55
N ARG A 103 -25.26 -4.00 -0.84
CA ARG A 103 -25.95 -5.29 -0.71
C ARG A 103 -26.37 -5.60 0.74
N TYR A 104 -25.57 -5.22 1.72
CA TYR A 104 -25.97 -5.32 3.12
C TYR A 104 -27.24 -4.55 3.42
N LEU A 105 -27.41 -3.35 2.83
CA LEU A 105 -28.61 -2.52 3.04
C LEU A 105 -29.84 -3.03 2.27
N GLU A 106 -29.65 -3.60 1.09
CA GLU A 106 -30.73 -3.95 0.14
C GLU A 106 -31.14 -5.43 0.23
N GLU A 107 -30.19 -6.34 0.46
CA GLU A 107 -30.41 -7.79 0.29
C GLU A 107 -30.61 -8.57 1.61
N ASN A 108 -30.76 -7.90 2.75
CA ASN A 108 -30.96 -8.53 4.06
C ASN A 108 -29.88 -9.56 4.45
N ILE A 109 -28.65 -9.37 3.97
CA ILE A 109 -27.48 -10.19 4.34
C ILE A 109 -26.84 -9.67 5.62
N THR A 110 -26.12 -10.54 6.35
CA THR A 110 -25.42 -10.10 7.56
C THR A 110 -24.19 -9.25 7.24
N LYS A 111 -23.81 -8.35 8.15
CA LYS A 111 -22.55 -7.56 8.02
C LYS A 111 -21.34 -8.46 7.80
N LYS A 112 -21.25 -9.59 8.51
CA LYS A 112 -20.16 -10.55 8.36
C LYS A 112 -20.11 -11.15 6.95
N HIS A 113 -21.27 -11.50 6.38
CA HIS A 113 -21.36 -12.01 5.02
C HIS A 113 -20.92 -10.96 4.01
N ALA A 114 -21.42 -9.72 4.13
CA ALA A 114 -21.03 -8.61 3.27
C ALA A 114 -19.51 -8.35 3.36
N ALA A 115 -18.94 -8.26 4.56
CA ALA A 115 -17.52 -8.04 4.76
C ALA A 115 -16.67 -9.17 4.12
N ASN A 116 -17.04 -10.43 4.35
CA ASN A 116 -16.31 -11.59 3.79
C ASN A 116 -16.36 -11.65 2.26
N SER A 117 -17.35 -11.03 1.63
CA SER A 117 -17.46 -11.02 0.16
C SER A 117 -16.54 -10.01 -0.54
N VAL A 118 -15.95 -9.05 0.21
CA VAL A 118 -15.17 -7.94 -0.37
C VAL A 118 -13.93 -8.44 -1.10
N ILE A 119 -13.14 -9.35 -0.49
CA ILE A 119 -11.89 -9.82 -1.09
C ILE A 119 -12.15 -10.52 -2.44
N GLY A 120 -13.10 -11.45 -2.50
CA GLY A 120 -13.49 -12.07 -3.76
C GLY A 120 -14.13 -11.09 -4.75
N SER A 121 -14.66 -9.95 -4.30
CA SER A 121 -15.12 -8.89 -5.19
C SER A 121 -13.95 -8.10 -5.77
N CYS A 122 -12.89 -7.85 -4.99
CA CYS A 122 -11.66 -7.25 -5.49
C CYS A 122 -11.03 -8.11 -6.60
N GLU A 123 -10.91 -9.43 -6.38
CA GLU A 123 -10.41 -10.39 -7.37
C GLU A 123 -11.20 -10.28 -8.68
N ARG A 124 -12.52 -10.46 -8.63
CA ARG A 124 -13.39 -10.42 -9.82
C ARG A 124 -13.37 -9.09 -10.55
N TYR A 125 -13.25 -7.97 -9.80
CA TYR A 125 -13.18 -6.65 -10.40
C TYR A 125 -11.86 -6.46 -11.16
N ALA A 126 -10.75 -6.87 -10.56
CA ALA A 126 -9.43 -6.82 -11.16
C ALA A 126 -9.34 -7.71 -12.41
N GLU A 127 -9.86 -8.95 -12.36
CA GLU A 127 -9.92 -9.85 -13.50
C GLU A 127 -10.70 -9.23 -14.68
N ARG A 128 -11.87 -8.64 -14.39
CA ARG A 128 -12.66 -7.95 -15.42
C ARG A 128 -11.93 -6.75 -16.02
N ALA A 129 -11.23 -5.98 -15.17
CA ALA A 129 -10.44 -4.84 -15.63
C ALA A 129 -9.33 -5.28 -16.58
N LYS A 130 -8.64 -6.39 -16.26
CA LYS A 130 -7.61 -6.97 -17.13
C LYS A 130 -8.19 -7.48 -18.46
N ILE A 131 -9.24 -8.31 -18.41
CA ILE A 131 -9.86 -8.91 -19.61
C ILE A 131 -10.38 -7.84 -20.58
N ASN A 132 -10.96 -6.76 -20.05
CA ASN A 132 -11.54 -5.69 -20.86
C ASN A 132 -10.59 -4.53 -21.10
N ASN A 133 -9.32 -4.61 -20.67
CA ASN A 133 -8.31 -3.56 -20.78
C ASN A 133 -8.84 -2.19 -20.29
N TRP A 134 -9.48 -2.17 -19.11
CA TRP A 134 -10.01 -0.92 -18.57
C TRP A 134 -8.90 0.03 -18.19
N ASP A 135 -9.04 1.30 -18.56
CA ASP A 135 -8.23 2.38 -18.00
C ASP A 135 -8.65 2.63 -16.56
N MET A 136 -7.92 2.04 -15.63
CA MET A 136 -8.25 2.10 -14.20
C MET A 136 -7.91 3.46 -13.61
N THR A 137 -8.93 4.14 -13.09
CA THR A 137 -8.75 5.42 -12.40
C THR A 137 -7.81 5.28 -11.21
N LYS A 138 -6.82 6.15 -11.14
CA LYS A 138 -5.89 6.25 -10.01
C LYS A 138 -6.51 7.11 -8.90
N TYR A 139 -6.56 6.57 -7.71
CA TYR A 139 -7.04 7.25 -6.50
C TYR A 139 -5.87 7.89 -5.76
N SER A 140 -6.07 9.06 -5.21
CA SER A 140 -5.10 9.68 -4.29
C SER A 140 -5.12 9.01 -2.92
N ARG A 141 -4.05 9.21 -2.15
CA ARG A 141 -3.99 8.79 -0.74
C ARG A 141 -5.14 9.43 0.04
N ALA A 142 -5.76 8.66 0.91
CA ALA A 142 -6.78 9.18 1.81
C ALA A 142 -6.15 10.16 2.82
N LYS A 143 -6.86 11.22 3.17
CA LYS A 143 -6.38 12.20 4.15
C LYS A 143 -6.08 11.58 5.52
N GLU A 144 -6.83 10.54 5.86
CA GLU A 144 -6.68 9.77 7.10
C GLU A 144 -5.47 8.84 7.08
N LEU A 145 -4.93 8.55 5.88
CA LEU A 145 -3.76 7.67 5.65
C LEU A 145 -2.72 8.43 4.82
N PRO A 146 -2.00 9.38 5.43
CA PRO A 146 -0.91 10.07 4.75
C PRO A 146 0.23 9.09 4.45
N GLN A 147 1.08 9.44 3.50
CA GLN A 147 2.27 8.65 3.20
C GLN A 147 3.09 8.41 4.47
N SER A 148 3.43 7.16 4.75
CA SER A 148 4.25 6.81 5.92
C SER A 148 5.68 7.37 5.80
N ALA A 149 6.34 7.59 6.93
CA ALA A 149 7.73 8.05 6.94
C ALA A 149 8.67 7.08 6.20
N LEU A 150 8.41 5.77 6.32
CA LEU A 150 9.16 4.73 5.59
C LEU A 150 8.95 4.86 4.08
N SER A 151 7.70 4.94 3.63
CA SER A 151 7.35 5.11 2.22
C SER A 151 7.97 6.39 1.64
N LEU A 152 7.88 7.51 2.38
CA LEU A 152 8.45 8.79 1.97
C LEU A 152 9.98 8.72 1.85
N LEU A 153 10.65 8.16 2.84
CA LEU A 153 12.11 8.00 2.81
C LEU A 153 12.52 7.09 1.65
N PHE A 154 11.89 5.94 1.54
CA PHE A 154 12.25 4.93 0.56
C PHE A 154 12.04 5.42 -0.87
N PHE A 155 10.85 5.92 -1.22
CA PHE A 155 10.57 6.35 -2.59
C PHE A 155 11.22 7.69 -2.97
N ASN A 156 11.33 8.63 -2.03
CA ASN A 156 11.81 9.96 -2.38
C ASN A 156 13.32 10.13 -2.19
N LYS A 157 13.94 9.39 -1.24
CA LYS A 157 15.36 9.55 -0.92
C LYS A 157 16.22 8.40 -1.42
N VAL A 158 15.77 7.17 -1.24
CA VAL A 158 16.53 5.99 -1.65
C VAL A 158 16.34 5.73 -3.15
N LEU A 159 15.12 5.45 -3.59
CA LEU A 159 14.83 5.12 -5.00
C LEU A 159 14.70 6.34 -5.90
N ARG A 160 14.37 7.51 -5.36
CA ARG A 160 14.13 8.76 -6.10
C ARG A 160 13.03 8.66 -7.17
N ILE A 161 12.11 7.73 -7.01
CA ILE A 161 10.97 7.56 -7.92
C ILE A 161 9.72 8.34 -7.47
N GLY A 162 9.73 8.88 -6.23
CA GLY A 162 8.66 9.73 -5.71
C GLY A 162 7.29 9.08 -5.79
N GLU A 163 6.32 9.79 -6.36
CA GLU A 163 4.94 9.33 -6.51
C GLU A 163 4.77 8.08 -7.40
N LYS A 164 5.78 7.71 -8.19
CA LYS A 164 5.72 6.44 -8.94
C LYS A 164 5.59 5.26 -7.98
N GLY A 165 6.20 5.30 -6.79
CA GLY A 165 6.06 4.26 -5.78
C GLY A 165 4.61 3.92 -5.40
N PHE A 166 3.69 4.85 -5.63
CA PHE A 166 2.24 4.69 -5.38
C PHE A 166 1.44 4.50 -6.67
N ASN A 167 1.88 5.12 -7.77
CA ASN A 167 1.10 5.27 -9.00
C ASN A 167 1.45 4.29 -10.12
N VAL A 168 2.48 3.46 -9.93
CA VAL A 168 2.82 2.37 -10.85
C VAL A 168 2.93 1.05 -10.09
N PRO A 169 2.70 -0.09 -10.76
CA PRO A 169 2.90 -1.40 -10.14
C PRO A 169 4.37 -1.60 -9.74
N PRO A 170 4.66 -2.24 -8.60
CA PRO A 170 6.03 -2.57 -8.22
C PRO A 170 6.71 -3.44 -9.28
N SER A 171 7.72 -2.91 -9.93
CA SER A 171 8.47 -3.65 -10.96
C SER A 171 9.95 -3.28 -10.96
N ILE A 172 10.78 -4.23 -11.40
CA ILE A 172 12.23 -4.03 -11.49
C ILE A 172 12.60 -3.00 -12.58
N THR A 173 11.74 -2.83 -13.56
CA THR A 173 11.96 -1.89 -14.67
C THR A 173 11.79 -0.41 -14.27
N GLU A 174 11.16 -0.17 -13.13
CA GLU A 174 10.96 1.17 -12.57
C GLU A 174 12.05 1.56 -11.55
N LEU A 175 12.93 0.62 -11.20
CA LEU A 175 14.08 0.79 -10.34
C LEU A 175 15.35 1.05 -11.15
#